data_48d8f1a80695df39630caf1adc63ea78
#
_entry.id   48d8f1a80695df39630caf1adc63ea78
#
_cell.length_a   1.000
_cell.length_b   1.000
_cell.length_c   1.000
_cell.angle_alpha   90.00
_cell.angle_beta   90.00
_cell.angle_gamma   90.00
#
_symmetry.space_group_name_H-M   'P 1'
#
loop_
_entity.id
_entity.type
_entity.pdbx_description
1 polymer ?
#
loop_
_entity_poly.entity_id
_entity_poly.type
_entity_poly.pdbx_seq_one_letter_code
_entity_poly.pdbx_strand_id
1 'polypeptide(L)'
;MQTTEFISLGGNCSVAYQLHKRGLRDVGFPFDWSKSTMNQLLSSLEDKLEKYVSSLEISEFSNNHPYIKISGPLPKQYDNMLQNQGTYKCCNEYGITMSHELVIKDDLATIKEKLSRRVHRFLNLGISEREVLHFIRVEMKIVAPDNYITKLVRLINSILNITDNTKVVKFSLIFHSSNSGMYEYIQKNCFLQALINNGSLDIKCHYYSHFSADWTMPQVDWDDVFNS
;
A
#
# COMPACT_ATOMS: atom_id res chain seq x y z
N MET A 1 -14.11 7.39 20.64
CA MET A 1 -14.00 6.80 19.27
C MET A 1 -12.61 6.24 19.15
N GLN A 2 -12.48 4.98 18.76
CA GLN A 2 -11.16 4.39 18.50
C GLN A 2 -10.48 5.17 17.36
N THR A 3 -9.23 5.55 17.58
CA THR A 3 -8.45 6.29 16.58
C THR A 3 -7.78 5.31 15.63
N THR A 4 -8.09 5.42 14.32
CA THR A 4 -7.56 4.53 13.28
C THR A 4 -6.42 5.20 12.53
N GLU A 5 -5.30 4.47 12.32
CA GLU A 5 -4.26 4.81 11.36
C GLU A 5 -4.46 3.99 10.09
N PHE A 6 -4.62 4.65 8.96
CA PHE A 6 -4.75 3.99 7.66
C PHE A 6 -3.40 3.90 6.94
N ILE A 7 -3.02 2.70 6.53
CA ILE A 7 -1.68 2.41 6.02
C ILE A 7 -1.79 1.69 4.67
N SER A 8 -1.27 2.33 3.62
CA SER A 8 -1.15 1.67 2.32
C SER A 8 0.00 0.66 2.34
N LEU A 9 -0.28 -0.56 1.86
CA LEU A 9 0.73 -1.58 1.57
C LEU A 9 1.09 -1.65 0.08
N GLY A 10 0.80 -0.61 -0.68
CA GLY A 10 1.12 -0.55 -2.09
C GLY A 10 0.21 -1.44 -2.95
N GLY A 11 0.83 -2.14 -3.91
CA GLY A 11 0.12 -2.76 -5.02
C GLY A 11 0.02 -1.77 -6.18
N ASN A 12 -0.65 -0.64 -5.93
CA ASN A 12 -0.64 0.55 -6.78
C ASN A 12 -0.83 1.84 -5.97
N CYS A 13 -0.89 2.98 -6.66
CA CYS A 13 -0.97 4.30 -6.02
C CYS A 13 -2.39 4.68 -5.56
N SER A 14 -3.42 3.90 -5.89
CA SER A 14 -4.82 4.24 -5.62
C SER A 14 -5.12 4.42 -4.14
N VAL A 15 -4.63 3.50 -3.28
CA VAL A 15 -4.85 3.58 -1.83
C VAL A 15 -4.35 4.92 -1.27
N ALA A 16 -3.09 5.26 -1.57
CA ALA A 16 -2.49 6.51 -1.11
C ALA A 16 -3.26 7.75 -1.59
N TYR A 17 -3.71 7.74 -2.85
CA TYR A 17 -4.54 8.80 -3.42
C TYR A 17 -5.88 8.92 -2.69
N GLN A 18 -6.58 7.80 -2.47
CA GLN A 18 -7.89 7.80 -1.85
C GLN A 18 -7.85 8.24 -0.38
N LEU A 19 -6.81 7.81 0.36
CA LEU A 19 -6.56 8.28 1.73
C LEU A 19 -6.34 9.79 1.77
N HIS A 20 -5.51 10.31 0.84
CA HIS A 20 -5.26 11.75 0.75
C HIS A 20 -6.53 12.53 0.37
N LYS A 21 -7.26 12.07 -0.66
CA LYS A 21 -8.48 12.72 -1.15
C LYS A 21 -9.56 12.86 -0.06
N ARG A 22 -9.63 11.91 0.87
CA ARG A 22 -10.62 11.88 1.96
C ARG A 22 -10.12 12.48 3.27
N GLY A 23 -8.88 12.96 3.33
CA GLY A 23 -8.30 13.50 4.57
C GLY A 23 -8.15 12.44 5.67
N LEU A 24 -8.02 11.16 5.30
CA LEU A 24 -7.94 10.02 6.23
C LEU A 24 -6.53 9.74 6.73
N ARG A 25 -5.55 10.55 6.33
CA ARG A 25 -4.17 10.41 6.79
C ARG A 25 -3.49 11.76 6.96
N ASP A 26 -2.70 11.85 8.00
CA ASP A 26 -1.88 13.04 8.31
C ASP A 26 -0.44 12.88 7.81
N VAL A 27 0.03 11.65 7.72
CA VAL A 27 1.42 11.33 7.38
C VAL A 27 1.52 10.24 6.31
N GLY A 28 2.62 10.22 5.57
CA GLY A 28 2.87 9.18 4.56
C GLY A 28 3.65 7.99 5.13
N PHE A 29 3.46 6.81 4.52
CA PHE A 29 4.15 5.55 4.79
C PHE A 29 4.99 5.09 3.59
N PRO A 30 5.93 4.12 3.76
CA PRO A 30 6.89 3.78 2.71
C PRO A 30 6.24 3.26 1.42
N PHE A 31 5.14 2.53 1.52
CA PHE A 31 4.48 1.93 0.36
C PHE A 31 3.45 2.83 -0.32
N ASP A 32 3.25 4.04 0.19
CA ASP A 32 2.47 5.06 -0.50
C ASP A 32 3.08 5.36 -1.87
N TRP A 33 2.22 5.53 -2.87
CA TRP A 33 2.64 5.88 -4.23
C TRP A 33 3.59 4.89 -4.90
N SER A 34 3.65 3.65 -4.39
CA SER A 34 4.49 2.60 -4.92
C SER A 34 3.69 1.52 -5.66
N LYS A 35 4.36 0.90 -6.65
CA LYS A 35 3.90 -0.35 -7.27
C LYS A 35 4.75 -1.49 -6.75
N SER A 36 4.09 -2.51 -6.23
CA SER A 36 4.76 -3.69 -5.70
C SER A 36 3.90 -4.93 -5.87
N THR A 37 4.52 -6.04 -6.22
CA THR A 37 3.92 -7.36 -6.08
C THR A 37 3.93 -7.81 -4.61
N MET A 38 3.15 -8.84 -4.28
CA MET A 38 3.18 -9.43 -2.93
C MET A 38 4.59 -9.93 -2.55
N ASN A 39 5.34 -10.51 -3.50
CA ASN A 39 6.70 -10.99 -3.23
C ASN A 39 7.66 -9.84 -2.88
N GLN A 40 7.60 -8.73 -3.63
CA GLN A 40 8.44 -7.55 -3.39
C GLN A 40 8.14 -6.91 -2.02
N LEU A 41 6.85 -6.82 -1.68
CA LEU A 41 6.43 -6.37 -0.35
C LEU A 41 6.97 -7.28 0.75
N LEU A 42 6.78 -8.58 0.63
CA LEU A 42 7.28 -9.56 1.60
C LEU A 42 8.79 -9.50 1.77
N SER A 43 9.56 -9.52 0.67
CA SER A 43 11.01 -9.42 0.73
C SER A 43 11.46 -8.16 1.48
N SER A 44 10.78 -7.04 1.28
CA SER A 44 11.11 -5.79 1.97
C SER A 44 10.78 -5.81 3.46
N LEU A 45 9.65 -6.43 3.85
CA LEU A 45 9.24 -6.50 5.26
C LEU A 45 10.06 -7.53 6.05
N GLU A 46 10.39 -8.65 5.47
CA GLU A 46 11.22 -9.68 6.08
C GLU A 46 12.67 -9.21 6.33
N ASP A 47 13.16 -8.31 5.48
CA ASP A 47 14.42 -7.58 5.63
C ASP A 47 14.26 -6.27 6.46
N LYS A 48 13.15 -6.09 7.14
CA LYS A 48 12.83 -4.89 7.96
C LYS A 48 13.08 -3.57 7.23
N LEU A 49 12.86 -3.54 5.92
CA LEU A 49 13.06 -2.38 5.04
C LEU A 49 14.52 -1.86 5.01
N GLU A 50 15.51 -2.68 5.39
CA GLU A 50 16.91 -2.27 5.53
C GLU A 50 17.47 -1.63 4.25
N LYS A 51 17.18 -2.24 3.09
CA LYS A 51 17.63 -1.75 1.79
C LYS A 51 16.60 -0.88 1.06
N TYR A 52 15.45 -0.59 1.68
CA TYR A 52 14.36 0.12 1.02
C TYR A 52 14.76 1.50 0.51
N VAL A 53 15.57 2.22 1.27
CA VAL A 53 16.04 3.56 0.95
C VAL A 53 17.47 3.55 0.42
N SER A 54 18.36 2.77 1.02
CA SER A 54 19.77 2.74 0.67
C SER A 54 20.00 2.32 -0.78
N SER A 55 19.26 1.33 -1.27
CA SER A 55 19.35 0.81 -2.63
C SER A 55 18.48 1.56 -3.66
N LEU A 56 17.85 2.70 -3.27
CA LEU A 56 17.00 3.45 -4.18
C LEU A 56 17.82 4.12 -5.28
N GLU A 57 17.45 3.83 -6.51
CA GLU A 57 18.09 4.36 -7.72
C GLU A 57 17.05 4.93 -8.68
N ILE A 58 17.47 5.89 -9.51
CA ILE A 58 16.66 6.38 -10.62
C ILE A 58 16.70 5.31 -11.73
N SER A 59 15.54 4.73 -12.03
CA SER A 59 15.44 3.66 -13.04
C SER A 59 15.01 4.16 -14.41
N GLU A 60 14.27 5.28 -14.48
CA GLU A 60 13.76 5.82 -15.72
C GLU A 60 13.45 7.31 -15.54
N PHE A 61 13.75 8.11 -16.57
CA PHE A 61 13.27 9.48 -16.70
C PHE A 61 12.26 9.52 -17.85
N SER A 62 11.06 10.02 -17.58
CA SER A 62 10.04 10.16 -18.62
C SER A 62 9.62 11.62 -18.74
N ASN A 63 9.84 12.19 -19.94
CA ASN A 63 9.30 13.51 -20.30
C ASN A 63 7.82 13.45 -20.69
N ASN A 64 7.31 12.24 -20.97
CA ASN A 64 5.95 12.00 -21.41
C ASN A 64 5.24 11.10 -20.42
N HIS A 65 4.69 11.66 -19.34
CA HIS A 65 3.70 10.91 -18.62
C HIS A 65 2.45 10.77 -19.48
N PRO A 66 1.98 9.53 -19.77
CA PRO A 66 0.67 9.37 -20.40
C PRO A 66 -0.34 10.08 -19.51
N TYR A 67 -1.24 10.85 -20.12
CA TYR A 67 -2.31 11.55 -19.43
C TYR A 67 -2.97 10.63 -18.43
N ILE A 68 -2.76 10.89 -17.16
CA ILE A 68 -3.40 10.14 -16.10
C ILE A 68 -4.83 10.68 -16.05
N LYS A 69 -5.76 9.95 -16.63
CA LYS A 69 -7.18 10.23 -16.43
C LYS A 69 -7.49 9.97 -14.96
N ILE A 70 -7.78 11.01 -14.24
CA ILE A 70 -8.23 10.92 -12.84
C ILE A 70 -9.64 11.46 -12.75
N SER A 71 -10.45 10.79 -11.97
CA SER A 71 -11.77 11.28 -11.56
C SER A 71 -11.63 12.12 -10.30
N GLY A 72 -11.43 13.42 -10.47
CA GLY A 72 -11.39 14.38 -9.36
C GLY A 72 -10.11 15.24 -9.35
N PRO A 73 -10.01 16.19 -8.41
CA PRO A 73 -8.87 17.08 -8.31
C PRO A 73 -7.61 16.32 -7.90
N LEU A 74 -6.49 16.58 -8.59
CA LEU A 74 -5.19 16.11 -8.16
C LEU A 74 -4.76 16.81 -6.87
N PRO A 75 -4.11 16.11 -5.95
CA PRO A 75 -3.36 16.77 -4.89
C PRO A 75 -2.35 17.75 -5.47
N LYS A 76 -2.15 18.90 -4.81
CA LYS A 76 -1.25 19.97 -5.27
C LYS A 76 0.17 19.50 -5.64
N GLN A 77 0.66 18.46 -4.98
CA GLN A 77 1.95 17.84 -5.30
C GLN A 77 2.07 17.31 -6.73
N TYR A 78 0.95 17.14 -7.44
CA TYR A 78 0.89 16.68 -8.82
C TYR A 78 0.61 17.79 -9.83
N ASP A 79 0.46 19.04 -9.41
CA ASP A 79 0.25 20.17 -10.31
C ASP A 79 1.35 20.26 -11.38
N ASN A 80 2.59 19.91 -11.00
CA ASN A 80 3.72 19.87 -11.93
C ASN A 80 3.66 18.72 -12.95
N MET A 81 2.96 17.61 -12.65
CA MET A 81 2.73 16.53 -13.60
C MET A 81 1.79 16.96 -14.73
N LEU A 82 0.82 17.84 -14.42
CA LEU A 82 -0.09 18.43 -15.41
C LEU A 82 0.61 19.41 -16.35
N GLN A 83 1.76 19.95 -15.95
CA GLN A 83 2.53 20.93 -16.72
C GLN A 83 3.57 20.30 -17.66
N ASN A 84 3.44 19.00 -18.00
CA ASN A 84 4.41 18.25 -18.83
C ASN A 84 5.86 18.28 -18.31
N GLN A 85 6.04 18.50 -17.01
CA GLN A 85 7.35 18.36 -16.39
C GLN A 85 7.58 16.87 -16.16
N GLY A 86 8.59 16.29 -16.80
CA GLY A 86 8.92 14.87 -16.68
C GLY A 86 9.10 14.43 -15.23
N THR A 87 8.81 13.17 -14.96
CA THR A 87 9.00 12.55 -13.65
C THR A 87 10.02 11.45 -13.74
N TYR A 88 10.81 11.31 -12.67
CA TYR A 88 11.68 10.16 -12.53
C TYR A 88 10.86 8.98 -11.97
N LYS A 89 11.23 7.81 -12.39
CA LYS A 89 10.79 6.58 -11.76
C LYS A 89 11.95 6.01 -10.97
N CYS A 90 11.74 5.78 -9.70
CA CYS A 90 12.74 5.14 -8.86
C CYS A 90 12.39 3.68 -8.61
N CYS A 91 13.42 2.89 -8.44
CA CYS A 91 13.31 1.48 -8.06
C CYS A 91 14.35 1.18 -6.98
N ASN A 92 14.00 0.31 -6.06
CA ASN A 92 14.95 -0.22 -5.07
C ASN A 92 15.28 -1.69 -5.36
N GLU A 93 16.21 -2.26 -4.61
CA GLU A 93 16.69 -3.65 -4.76
C GLU A 93 15.55 -4.70 -4.66
N TYR A 94 14.48 -4.41 -3.92
CA TYR A 94 13.30 -5.29 -3.87
C TYR A 94 12.46 -5.25 -5.14
N GLY A 95 12.78 -4.36 -6.09
CA GLY A 95 12.00 -4.13 -7.30
C GLY A 95 10.74 -3.29 -7.09
N ILE A 96 10.59 -2.65 -5.93
CA ILE A 96 9.48 -1.74 -5.65
C ILE A 96 9.72 -0.45 -6.41
N THR A 97 8.72 -0.04 -7.24
CA THR A 97 8.84 1.15 -8.08
C THR A 97 7.97 2.29 -7.55
N MET A 98 8.52 3.50 -7.59
CA MET A 98 7.90 4.74 -7.15
C MET A 98 7.88 5.71 -8.32
N SER A 99 6.70 5.94 -8.89
CA SER A 99 6.53 6.76 -10.11
C SER A 99 6.05 8.18 -9.81
N HIS A 100 5.62 8.47 -8.58
CA HIS A 100 4.99 9.74 -8.21
C HIS A 100 5.71 10.47 -7.08
N GLU A 101 6.86 9.99 -6.65
CA GLU A 101 7.61 10.58 -5.53
C GLU A 101 8.59 11.65 -5.98
N LEU A 102 8.96 11.64 -7.27
CA LEU A 102 9.91 12.55 -7.87
C LEU A 102 9.22 13.54 -8.80
N VAL A 103 9.28 14.78 -8.41
CA VAL A 103 9.15 15.91 -9.33
C VAL A 103 10.58 16.30 -9.76
N ILE A 104 10.77 16.78 -10.99
CA ILE A 104 12.09 17.16 -11.60
C ILE A 104 12.99 18.00 -10.66
N LYS A 105 12.39 18.69 -9.68
CA LYS A 105 13.11 19.58 -8.76
C LYS A 105 13.68 18.91 -7.53
N ASP A 106 13.25 17.69 -7.23
CA ASP A 106 13.73 16.99 -6.05
C ASP A 106 14.97 16.15 -6.44
N ASP A 107 16.05 16.34 -5.74
CA ASP A 107 17.19 15.45 -5.87
C ASP A 107 16.91 14.10 -5.19
N LEU A 108 17.66 13.08 -5.55
CA LEU A 108 17.52 11.74 -4.99
C LEU A 108 17.77 11.71 -3.47
N ALA A 109 18.61 12.62 -2.95
CA ALA A 109 18.93 12.72 -1.53
C ALA A 109 17.68 13.17 -0.74
N THR A 110 16.98 14.20 -1.21
CA THR A 110 15.73 14.68 -0.59
C THR A 110 14.68 13.56 -0.52
N ILE A 111 14.60 12.74 -1.57
CA ILE A 111 13.66 11.62 -1.59
C ILE A 111 14.08 10.51 -0.64
N LYS A 112 15.36 10.16 -0.62
CA LYS A 112 15.87 9.19 0.36
C LYS A 112 15.58 9.65 1.79
N GLU A 113 15.76 10.93 2.09
CA GLU A 113 15.43 11.49 3.41
C GLU A 113 13.93 11.37 3.73
N LYS A 114 13.06 11.74 2.79
CA LYS A 114 11.60 11.61 2.93
C LYS A 114 11.19 10.15 3.17
N LEU A 115 11.72 9.22 2.39
CA LEU A 115 11.43 7.79 2.53
C LEU A 115 12.01 7.21 3.82
N SER A 116 13.17 7.66 4.27
CA SER A 116 13.73 7.25 5.57
C SER A 116 12.80 7.60 6.74
N ARG A 117 12.21 8.80 6.74
CA ARG A 117 11.22 9.18 7.75
C ARG A 117 9.96 8.31 7.69
N ARG A 118 9.53 7.91 6.49
CA ARG A 118 8.36 7.02 6.30
C ARG A 118 8.65 5.60 6.78
N VAL A 119 9.83 5.07 6.46
CA VAL A 119 10.31 3.76 6.93
C VAL A 119 10.39 3.74 8.45
N HIS A 120 11.00 4.76 9.04
CA HIS A 120 11.09 4.89 10.49
C HIS A 120 9.70 4.87 11.16
N ARG A 121 8.72 5.63 10.65
CA ARG A 121 7.34 5.61 11.17
C ARG A 121 6.71 4.23 11.05
N PHE A 122 6.88 3.57 9.91
CA PHE A 122 6.30 2.24 9.68
C PHE A 122 6.86 1.19 10.63
N LEU A 123 8.17 1.19 10.85
CA LEU A 123 8.82 0.26 11.77
C LEU A 123 8.49 0.54 13.26
N ASN A 124 7.97 1.71 13.55
CA ASN A 124 7.57 2.13 14.90
C ASN A 124 6.03 2.19 15.08
N LEU A 125 5.26 1.50 14.27
CA LEU A 125 3.79 1.46 14.38
C LEU A 125 3.31 0.92 15.73
N GLY A 126 4.08 0.03 16.36
CA GLY A 126 3.75 -0.51 17.68
C GLY A 126 3.63 0.55 18.78
N ILE A 127 4.41 1.63 18.71
CA ILE A 127 4.39 2.73 19.68
C ILE A 127 3.45 3.89 19.27
N SER A 128 2.70 3.74 18.16
CA SER A 128 1.70 4.73 17.76
C SER A 128 0.62 4.89 18.83
N GLU A 129 0.10 6.10 19.01
CA GLU A 129 -1.04 6.37 19.90
C GLU A 129 -2.37 5.84 19.33
N ARG A 130 -2.40 5.42 18.08
CA ARG A 130 -3.59 4.88 17.41
C ARG A 130 -3.90 3.47 17.93
N GLU A 131 -5.16 3.22 18.22
CA GLU A 131 -5.64 1.93 18.74
C GLU A 131 -5.83 0.89 17.65
N VAL A 132 -6.19 1.35 16.43
CA VAL A 132 -6.45 0.52 15.26
C VAL A 132 -5.44 0.85 14.16
N LEU A 133 -4.80 -0.17 13.61
CA LEU A 133 -3.92 -0.08 12.45
C LEU A 133 -4.59 -0.78 11.27
N HIS A 134 -5.05 -0.02 10.30
CA HIS A 134 -5.79 -0.53 9.14
C HIS A 134 -4.90 -0.54 7.89
N PHE A 135 -4.43 -1.71 7.54
CA PHE A 135 -3.59 -1.96 6.37
C PHE A 135 -4.45 -2.22 5.13
N ILE A 136 -4.18 -1.52 4.05
CA ILE A 136 -4.95 -1.60 2.81
C ILE A 136 -4.04 -1.94 1.65
N ARG A 137 -4.40 -2.97 0.88
CA ARG A 137 -3.64 -3.39 -0.28
C ARG A 137 -4.53 -3.70 -1.49
N VAL A 138 -4.13 -3.21 -2.65
CA VAL A 138 -4.71 -3.59 -3.95
C VAL A 138 -3.88 -4.69 -4.57
N GLU A 139 -4.52 -5.81 -4.90
CA GLU A 139 -3.89 -6.91 -5.62
C GLU A 139 -4.24 -6.86 -7.11
N MET A 140 -3.26 -6.46 -7.91
CA MET A 140 -3.46 -6.29 -9.35
C MET A 140 -3.56 -7.62 -10.11
N LYS A 141 -2.92 -8.67 -9.61
CA LYS A 141 -2.94 -10.00 -10.23
C LYS A 141 -2.64 -11.09 -9.22
N ILE A 142 -3.50 -12.09 -9.15
CA ILE A 142 -3.28 -13.30 -8.37
C ILE A 142 -3.18 -14.47 -9.37
N VAL A 143 -2.12 -15.26 -9.24
CA VAL A 143 -1.85 -16.38 -10.15
C VAL A 143 -2.42 -17.68 -9.60
N ALA A 144 -2.27 -17.93 -8.28
CA ALA A 144 -2.75 -19.14 -7.62
C ALA A 144 -3.21 -18.80 -6.20
N PRO A 145 -4.49 -19.08 -5.84
CA PRO A 145 -5.04 -18.76 -4.52
C PRO A 145 -4.26 -19.35 -3.34
N ASP A 146 -3.91 -20.64 -3.37
CA ASP A 146 -3.17 -21.27 -2.28
C ASP A 146 -1.80 -20.64 -2.01
N ASN A 147 -1.08 -20.31 -3.08
CA ASN A 147 0.19 -19.61 -2.98
C ASN A 147 0.00 -18.18 -2.43
N TYR A 148 -1.11 -17.52 -2.79
CA TYR A 148 -1.45 -16.22 -2.23
C TYR A 148 -1.71 -16.29 -0.73
N ILE A 149 -2.48 -17.26 -0.26
CA ILE A 149 -2.77 -17.45 1.18
C ILE A 149 -1.48 -17.69 1.97
N THR A 150 -0.57 -18.50 1.47
CA THR A 150 0.74 -18.69 2.11
C THR A 150 1.50 -17.37 2.25
N LYS A 151 1.47 -16.51 1.23
CA LYS A 151 2.09 -15.18 1.27
C LYS A 151 1.35 -14.22 2.20
N LEU A 152 0.03 -14.29 2.24
CA LEU A 152 -0.79 -13.48 3.14
C LEU A 152 -0.48 -13.81 4.61
N VAL A 153 -0.33 -15.08 4.95
CA VAL A 153 0.10 -15.50 6.29
C VAL A 153 1.47 -14.90 6.65
N ARG A 154 2.43 -14.96 5.74
CA ARG A 154 3.76 -14.34 5.94
C ARG A 154 3.66 -12.83 6.11
N LEU A 155 2.85 -12.16 5.29
CA LEU A 155 2.61 -10.72 5.39
C LEU A 155 2.05 -10.34 6.76
N ILE A 156 1.01 -11.03 7.20
CA ILE A 156 0.38 -10.78 8.50
C ILE A 156 1.38 -10.99 9.64
N ASN A 157 2.14 -12.09 9.61
CA ASN A 157 3.20 -12.31 10.60
C ASN A 157 4.24 -11.18 10.62
N SER A 158 4.68 -10.72 9.44
CA SER A 158 5.64 -9.60 9.36
C SER A 158 5.05 -8.31 9.94
N ILE A 159 3.78 -8.03 9.69
CA ILE A 159 3.09 -6.88 10.26
C ILE A 159 2.91 -7.01 11.77
N LEU A 160 2.46 -8.16 12.27
CA LEU A 160 2.29 -8.40 13.71
C LEU A 160 3.61 -8.29 14.48
N ASN A 161 4.74 -8.61 13.84
CA ASN A 161 6.08 -8.40 14.44
C ASN A 161 6.51 -6.93 14.53
N ILE A 162 5.88 -6.04 13.73
CA ILE A 162 6.15 -4.59 13.74
C ILE A 162 5.19 -3.87 14.69
N THR A 163 3.99 -4.43 14.87
CA THR A 163 2.93 -3.83 15.70
C THR A 163 2.97 -4.42 17.12
N ASP A 164 2.55 -3.64 18.09
CA ASP A 164 2.34 -4.14 19.44
C ASP A 164 1.07 -5.02 19.49
N ASN A 165 1.11 -6.11 20.26
CA ASN A 165 -0.03 -7.01 20.49
C ASN A 165 -1.24 -6.32 21.13
N THR A 166 -1.09 -5.10 21.64
CA THR A 166 -2.19 -4.28 22.16
C THR A 166 -3.01 -3.60 21.05
N LYS A 167 -2.55 -3.61 19.81
CA LYS A 167 -3.22 -2.98 18.69
C LYS A 167 -4.21 -3.93 18.02
N VAL A 168 -5.33 -3.37 17.59
CA VAL A 168 -6.23 -4.06 16.66
C VAL A 168 -5.68 -3.88 15.25
N VAL A 169 -5.38 -4.99 14.58
CA VAL A 169 -4.86 -4.99 13.21
C VAL A 169 -5.97 -5.36 12.24
N LYS A 170 -6.25 -4.47 11.29
CA LYS A 170 -7.22 -4.70 10.23
C LYS A 170 -6.54 -4.76 8.87
N PHE A 171 -7.05 -5.61 7.99
CA PHE A 171 -6.64 -5.68 6.58
C PHE A 171 -7.85 -5.53 5.66
N SER A 172 -7.77 -4.58 4.72
CA SER A 172 -8.65 -4.52 3.55
C SER A 172 -7.86 -4.94 2.31
N LEU A 173 -8.22 -6.08 1.75
CA LEU A 173 -7.63 -6.65 0.55
C LEU A 173 -8.57 -6.43 -0.63
N ILE A 174 -8.09 -5.74 -1.66
CA ILE A 174 -8.89 -5.32 -2.80
C ILE A 174 -8.49 -6.15 -4.02
N PHE A 175 -9.40 -6.95 -4.53
CA PHE A 175 -9.18 -7.90 -5.63
C PHE A 175 -10.01 -7.57 -6.86
N HIS A 176 -9.52 -8.02 -8.01
CA HIS A 176 -10.38 -8.13 -9.18
C HIS A 176 -11.42 -9.24 -8.97
N SER A 177 -12.64 -9.08 -9.48
CA SER A 177 -13.78 -10.00 -9.29
C SER A 177 -13.51 -11.43 -9.78
N SER A 178 -12.54 -11.64 -10.69
CA SER A 178 -12.08 -12.99 -11.04
C SER A 178 -11.49 -13.77 -9.86
N ASN A 179 -11.19 -13.11 -8.76
CA ASN A 179 -10.69 -13.69 -7.51
C ASN A 179 -11.75 -13.66 -6.39
N SER A 180 -13.04 -13.67 -6.72
CA SER A 180 -14.15 -13.56 -5.76
C SER A 180 -14.16 -14.66 -4.68
N GLY A 181 -13.54 -15.82 -4.96
CA GLY A 181 -13.39 -16.89 -3.98
C GLY A 181 -12.28 -16.71 -2.93
N MET A 182 -11.51 -15.61 -2.99
CA MET A 182 -10.36 -15.42 -2.07
C MET A 182 -10.77 -15.40 -0.60
N TYR A 183 -11.92 -14.83 -0.28
CA TYR A 183 -12.43 -14.81 1.08
C TYR A 183 -12.63 -16.23 1.65
N GLU A 184 -13.14 -17.17 0.84
CA GLU A 184 -13.32 -18.56 1.26
C GLU A 184 -11.99 -19.25 1.57
N TYR A 185 -10.92 -18.96 0.81
CA TYR A 185 -9.59 -19.49 1.10
C TYR A 185 -9.04 -18.94 2.42
N ILE A 186 -9.28 -17.64 2.72
CA ILE A 186 -8.91 -17.03 4.00
C ILE A 186 -9.66 -17.73 5.13
N GLN A 187 -10.97 -17.98 4.98
CA GLN A 187 -11.80 -18.65 5.98
C GLN A 187 -11.39 -20.12 6.24
N LYS A 188 -10.82 -20.79 5.25
CA LYS A 188 -10.33 -22.17 5.40
C LYS A 188 -8.94 -22.28 6.04
N ASN A 189 -8.21 -21.19 6.16
CA ASN A 189 -6.87 -21.20 6.74
C ASN A 189 -6.93 -21.14 8.27
N CYS A 190 -6.54 -22.23 8.93
CA CYS A 190 -6.65 -22.38 10.38
C CYS A 190 -5.82 -21.34 11.16
N PHE A 191 -4.66 -20.93 10.67
CA PHE A 191 -3.84 -19.90 11.31
C PHE A 191 -4.55 -18.55 11.27
N LEU A 192 -5.04 -18.12 10.09
CA LEU A 192 -5.77 -16.86 9.97
C LEU A 192 -7.03 -16.85 10.82
N GLN A 193 -7.77 -17.96 10.83
CA GLN A 193 -8.96 -18.08 11.65
C GLN A 193 -8.66 -18.01 13.15
N ALA A 194 -7.58 -18.58 13.62
CA ALA A 194 -7.18 -18.47 15.02
C ALA A 194 -6.92 -17.00 15.41
N LEU A 195 -6.25 -16.22 14.56
CA LEU A 195 -6.00 -14.80 14.80
C LEU A 195 -7.28 -13.96 14.75
N ILE A 196 -8.19 -14.25 13.80
CA ILE A 196 -9.48 -13.56 13.67
C ILE A 196 -10.36 -13.85 14.90
N ASN A 197 -10.45 -15.11 15.28
CA ASN A 197 -11.31 -15.56 16.38
C ASN A 197 -10.86 -15.03 17.77
N ASN A 198 -9.57 -14.76 17.96
CA ASN A 198 -9.08 -14.14 19.19
C ASN A 198 -9.17 -12.61 19.20
N GLY A 199 -9.68 -12.00 18.12
CA GLY A 199 -9.88 -10.55 18.01
C GLY A 199 -8.63 -9.73 17.71
N SER A 200 -7.48 -10.39 17.44
CA SER A 200 -6.23 -9.68 17.14
C SER A 200 -6.16 -9.22 15.68
N LEU A 201 -6.99 -9.80 14.81
CA LEU A 201 -6.96 -9.58 13.38
C LEU A 201 -8.38 -9.49 12.82
N ASP A 202 -8.61 -8.52 11.92
CA ASP A 202 -9.77 -8.45 11.05
C ASP A 202 -9.32 -8.40 9.60
N ILE A 203 -9.92 -9.23 8.73
CA ILE A 203 -9.59 -9.26 7.29
C ILE A 203 -10.87 -9.15 6.49
N LYS A 204 -10.94 -8.12 5.65
CA LYS A 204 -12.01 -7.93 4.68
C LYS A 204 -11.50 -7.98 3.25
N CYS A 205 -12.33 -8.56 2.37
CA CYS A 205 -12.07 -8.65 0.94
C CYS A 205 -13.07 -7.78 0.19
N HIS A 206 -12.56 -6.90 -0.65
CA HIS A 206 -13.34 -6.02 -1.52
C HIS A 206 -13.05 -6.39 -2.98
N TYR A 207 -14.02 -6.22 -3.86
CA TYR A 207 -13.90 -6.66 -5.24
C TYR A 207 -14.30 -5.57 -6.23
N TYR A 208 -13.57 -5.48 -7.34
CA TYR A 208 -13.90 -4.60 -8.46
C TYR A 208 -14.06 -5.42 -9.76
N SER A 209 -14.97 -5.01 -10.64
CA SER A 209 -15.40 -5.83 -11.78
C SER A 209 -14.65 -5.57 -13.09
N HIS A 210 -13.98 -4.42 -13.24
CA HIS A 210 -13.26 -4.08 -14.46
C HIS A 210 -12.03 -3.26 -14.19
N PHE A 211 -11.00 -3.49 -15.00
CA PHE A 211 -9.84 -2.64 -15.01
C PHE A 211 -10.22 -1.30 -15.66
N SER A 212 -9.99 -0.24 -14.93
CA SER A 212 -10.00 1.11 -15.48
C SER A 212 -8.57 1.53 -15.81
N ALA A 213 -8.40 2.29 -16.89
CA ALA A 213 -7.14 3.00 -17.13
C ALA A 213 -6.88 4.09 -16.07
N ASP A 214 -7.91 4.47 -15.32
CA ASP A 214 -7.82 5.39 -14.20
C ASP A 214 -7.20 4.68 -12.98
N TRP A 215 -5.94 5.02 -12.70
CA TRP A 215 -5.18 4.45 -11.59
C TRP A 215 -5.74 4.78 -10.19
N THR A 216 -6.69 5.73 -10.10
CA THR A 216 -7.37 6.06 -8.84
C THR A 216 -8.42 5.03 -8.45
N MET A 217 -8.73 4.09 -9.36
CA MET A 217 -9.68 2.99 -9.19
C MET A 217 -11.07 3.45 -8.70
N PRO A 218 -11.77 4.30 -9.49
CA PRO A 218 -13.09 4.82 -9.10
C PRO A 218 -14.17 3.74 -9.02
N GLN A 219 -13.92 2.54 -9.59
CA GLN A 219 -14.81 1.38 -9.56
C GLN A 219 -14.76 0.60 -8.24
N VAL A 220 -13.87 0.95 -7.31
CA VAL A 220 -13.81 0.39 -5.96
C VAL A 220 -14.71 1.23 -5.05
N ASP A 221 -15.53 0.57 -4.24
CA ASP A 221 -16.25 1.24 -3.15
C ASP A 221 -15.28 1.57 -2.01
N TRP A 222 -14.65 2.72 -2.12
CA TRP A 222 -13.65 3.16 -1.14
C TRP A 222 -14.27 3.53 0.21
N ASP A 223 -15.55 3.87 0.26
CA ASP A 223 -16.21 4.17 1.52
C ASP A 223 -16.44 2.88 2.32
N ASP A 224 -16.80 1.77 1.63
CA ASP A 224 -16.84 0.44 2.26
C ASP A 224 -15.45 0.00 2.73
N VAL A 225 -14.39 0.22 1.93
CA VAL A 225 -13.00 -0.12 2.29
C VAL A 225 -12.56 0.58 3.58
N PHE A 226 -12.87 1.87 3.75
CA PHE A 226 -12.39 2.64 4.90
C PHE A 226 -13.27 2.50 6.14
N ASN A 227 -14.53 2.12 5.97
CA ASN A 227 -15.46 1.86 7.08
C ASN A 227 -15.46 0.40 7.55
N SER A 228 -14.64 -0.42 6.92
CA SER A 228 -14.55 -1.86 7.22
C SER A 228 -13.80 -2.16 8.52
#